data_a32d337c4a1a26a8f830e858015bca87
#
_entry.id   a32d337c4a1a26a8f830e858015bca87
#
_cell.length_a   1.000
_cell.length_b   1.000
_cell.length_c   1.000
_cell.angle_alpha   90.00
_cell.angle_beta   90.00
_cell.angle_gamma   90.00
#
_symmetry.space_group_name_H-M   'P 1'
#
loop_
_entity.id
_entity.type
_entity.pdbx_description
1 polymer ?
#
loop_
_entity_poly.entity_id
_entity_poly.type
_entity_poly.pdbx_seq_one_letter_code
_entity_poly.pdbx_strand_id
1 'polypeptide(L)'
;MASEQQMITPFLPELAREANGNRIISAGASSYGYDMRLADDGFRIFSSVFGLEIDPKHFDESSLIEPMLRIADDGAKYYLLPPHHYGLGVTVETFKMPRNVTGLAIGKSTYARAGLLVNATPLEAGWEGRLVVEIANLANLPLRVYVNEGIGQILFFESDEDCAVSYSDRGGKYQGQTGLTFAKV
;
A
#
# COMPACT_ATOMS: atom_id res chain seq x y z
N MET A 1 -11.95 -1.65 18.36
CA MET A 1 -12.09 -2.42 17.10
C MET A 1 -10.74 -2.86 16.54
N ALA A 2 -9.89 -2.02 15.97
CA ALA A 2 -8.65 -2.49 15.32
C ALA A 2 -7.68 -3.23 16.26
N SER A 3 -7.49 -2.77 17.48
CA SER A 3 -6.64 -3.41 18.49
C SER A 3 -7.26 -4.65 19.12
N GLU A 4 -8.57 -4.65 19.36
CA GLU A 4 -9.27 -5.76 20.02
C GLU A 4 -9.49 -6.93 19.07
N GLN A 5 -9.71 -6.67 17.79
CA GLN A 5 -9.92 -7.68 16.76
C GLN A 5 -8.64 -8.03 15.96
N GLN A 6 -7.51 -7.44 16.32
CA GLN A 6 -6.23 -7.63 15.60
C GLN A 6 -6.35 -7.40 14.08
N MET A 7 -7.15 -6.41 13.69
CA MET A 7 -7.40 -6.10 12.28
C MET A 7 -6.14 -5.64 11.54
N ILE A 8 -5.17 -5.08 12.25
CA ILE A 8 -3.94 -4.49 11.69
C ILE A 8 -2.74 -4.98 12.49
N THR A 9 -1.74 -5.53 11.83
CA THR A 9 -0.50 -6.00 12.47
C THR A 9 0.71 -5.66 11.62
N PRO A 10 1.76 -4.97 12.16
CA PRO A 10 1.81 -4.34 13.48
C PRO A 10 0.92 -3.08 13.54
N PHE A 11 0.20 -2.91 14.64
CA PHE A 11 -0.69 -1.76 14.85
C PHE A 11 0.03 -0.62 15.58
N LEU A 12 -0.03 0.58 15.03
CA LEU A 12 0.41 1.82 15.68
C LEU A 12 -0.82 2.55 16.23
N PRO A 13 -1.03 2.58 17.56
CA PRO A 13 -2.26 3.11 18.16
C PRO A 13 -2.39 4.63 18.06
N GLU A 14 -1.29 5.31 17.79
CA GLU A 14 -1.22 6.77 17.65
C GLU A 14 -0.62 7.14 16.30
N LEU A 15 -0.96 8.35 15.84
CA LEU A 15 -0.40 8.91 14.60
C LEU A 15 1.04 9.36 14.85
N ALA A 16 2.00 8.51 14.52
CA ALA A 16 3.42 8.82 14.59
C ALA A 16 3.82 9.86 13.53
N ARG A 17 4.56 10.89 13.94
CA ARG A 17 5.11 11.96 13.07
C ARG A 17 6.62 12.06 13.16
N GLU A 18 7.22 11.26 14.03
CA GLU A 18 8.66 11.18 14.27
C GLU A 18 9.06 9.72 14.48
N ALA A 19 10.23 9.37 13.99
CA ALA A 19 10.88 8.09 14.24
C ALA A 19 12.40 8.32 14.34
N ASN A 20 13.04 7.72 15.35
CA ASN A 20 14.49 7.85 15.56
C ASN A 20 15.01 9.30 15.60
N GLY A 21 14.20 10.23 16.13
CA GLY A 21 14.54 11.66 16.22
C GLY A 21 14.36 12.46 14.93
N ASN A 22 13.87 11.85 13.86
CA ASN A 22 13.61 12.51 12.58
C ASN A 22 12.11 12.60 12.30
N ARG A 23 11.71 13.66 11.60
CA ARG A 23 10.33 13.80 11.11
C ARG A 23 10.08 12.78 10.01
N ILE A 24 8.92 12.13 10.09
CA ILE A 24 8.45 11.16 9.09
C ILE A 24 7.11 11.60 8.48
N ILE A 25 6.79 11.07 7.31
CA ILE A 25 5.43 11.11 6.79
C ILE A 25 4.58 10.25 7.69
N SER A 26 3.59 10.87 8.37
CA SER A 26 2.87 10.26 9.48
C SER A 26 2.26 8.90 9.15
N ALA A 27 2.30 7.98 10.12
CA ALA A 27 1.76 6.63 10.04
C ALA A 27 1.04 6.26 11.33
N GLY A 28 0.07 5.34 11.26
CA GLY A 28 -0.68 4.87 12.42
C GLY A 28 -2.13 5.31 12.45
N ALA A 29 -2.77 5.18 13.60
CA ALA A 29 -4.20 5.42 13.76
C ALA A 29 -4.54 6.91 13.57
N SER A 30 -5.59 7.18 12.77
CA SER A 30 -6.20 8.49 12.58
C SER A 30 -7.63 8.49 13.13
N SER A 31 -8.42 9.56 12.88
CA SER A 31 -9.76 9.71 13.48
C SER A 31 -10.72 8.57 13.15
N TYR A 32 -10.79 8.16 11.88
CA TYR A 32 -11.65 7.08 11.37
C TYR A 32 -10.92 6.13 10.42
N GLY A 33 -9.60 6.12 10.47
CA GLY A 33 -8.80 5.34 9.55
C GLY A 33 -7.43 5.04 10.11
N TYR A 34 -6.56 4.57 9.22
CA TYR A 34 -5.20 4.19 9.53
C TYR A 34 -4.26 4.60 8.39
N ASP A 35 -3.21 5.33 8.73
CA ASP A 35 -2.14 5.69 7.79
C ASP A 35 -1.18 4.52 7.67
N MET A 36 -1.29 3.77 6.57
CA MET A 36 -0.48 2.59 6.27
C MET A 36 0.91 2.95 5.78
N ARG A 37 1.90 2.10 6.10
CA ARG A 37 3.31 2.31 5.72
C ARG A 37 3.69 1.47 4.50
N LEU A 38 4.57 2.04 3.66
CA LEU A 38 5.22 1.28 2.59
C LEU A 38 6.37 0.44 3.17
N ALA A 39 6.44 -0.83 2.83
CA ALA A 39 7.54 -1.71 3.21
C ALA A 39 8.79 -1.49 2.35
N ASP A 40 9.94 -1.95 2.85
CA ASP A 40 11.21 -1.92 2.13
C ASP A 40 11.52 -3.24 1.37
N ASP A 41 10.56 -4.15 1.37
CA ASP A 41 10.60 -5.39 0.61
C ASP A 41 9.55 -5.36 -0.52
N GLY A 42 9.92 -5.70 -1.73
CA GLY A 42 8.96 -5.94 -2.81
C GLY A 42 8.48 -4.71 -3.58
N PHE A 43 9.24 -3.63 -3.67
CA PHE A 43 8.90 -2.53 -4.58
C PHE A 43 9.34 -2.83 -6.02
N ARG A 44 8.45 -2.57 -6.99
CA ARG A 44 8.72 -2.75 -8.42
C ARG A 44 8.23 -1.53 -9.19
N ILE A 45 8.95 -1.19 -10.26
CA ILE A 45 8.60 -0.10 -11.19
C ILE A 45 8.38 -0.70 -12.57
N PHE A 46 7.30 -0.29 -13.25
CA PHE A 46 7.06 -0.71 -14.62
C PHE A 46 8.15 -0.19 -15.55
N SER A 47 8.68 -1.08 -16.38
CA SER A 47 9.70 -0.77 -17.37
C SER A 47 9.14 0.12 -18.48
N SER A 48 9.95 1.04 -18.99
CA SER A 48 9.64 1.86 -20.17
C SER A 48 10.22 1.27 -21.45
N VAL A 49 10.43 -0.05 -21.53
CA VAL A 49 10.98 -0.70 -22.73
C VAL A 49 9.97 -0.64 -23.86
N PHE A 50 10.37 -0.02 -24.96
CA PHE A 50 9.54 0.10 -26.16
C PHE A 50 9.27 -1.28 -26.77
N GLY A 51 8.02 -1.54 -27.14
CA GLY A 51 7.61 -2.78 -27.79
C GLY A 51 7.14 -3.90 -26.83
N LEU A 52 7.18 -3.67 -25.52
CA LEU A 52 6.52 -4.53 -24.56
C LEU A 52 5.07 -4.07 -24.33
N GLU A 53 4.17 -5.03 -24.16
CA GLU A 53 2.79 -4.79 -23.74
C GLU A 53 2.54 -5.46 -22.38
N ILE A 54 1.59 -4.92 -21.62
CA ILE A 54 1.17 -5.50 -20.35
C ILE A 54 -0.17 -6.17 -20.56
N ASP A 55 -0.21 -7.50 -20.43
CA ASP A 55 -1.44 -8.27 -20.42
C ASP A 55 -1.81 -8.64 -18.96
N PRO A 56 -2.89 -8.06 -18.39
CA PRO A 56 -3.28 -8.37 -17.01
C PRO A 56 -3.78 -9.82 -16.83
N LYS A 57 -4.09 -10.52 -17.92
CA LYS A 57 -4.49 -11.95 -17.87
C LYS A 57 -3.29 -12.89 -17.90
N HIS A 58 -2.18 -12.46 -18.48
CA HIS A 58 -0.92 -13.20 -18.61
C HIS A 58 0.23 -12.30 -18.18
N PHE A 59 0.17 -11.86 -16.93
CA PHE A 59 1.12 -10.86 -16.42
C PHE A 59 2.56 -11.41 -16.42
N ASP A 60 3.47 -10.68 -17.08
CA ASP A 60 4.89 -11.02 -17.16
C ASP A 60 5.70 -10.07 -16.27
N GLU A 61 6.37 -10.63 -15.27
CA GLU A 61 7.22 -9.89 -14.33
C GLU A 61 8.44 -9.25 -15.00
N SER A 62 8.84 -9.69 -16.20
CA SER A 62 9.91 -9.07 -16.97
C SER A 62 9.60 -7.62 -17.37
N SER A 63 8.32 -7.23 -17.32
CA SER A 63 7.87 -5.84 -17.49
C SER A 63 8.23 -4.93 -16.31
N LEU A 64 8.75 -5.48 -15.22
CA LEU A 64 9.04 -4.78 -13.98
C LEU A 64 10.53 -4.72 -13.69
N ILE A 65 10.95 -3.62 -13.06
CA ILE A 65 12.32 -3.39 -12.58
C ILE A 65 12.28 -3.29 -11.06
N GLU A 66 13.23 -3.93 -10.39
CA GLU A 66 13.50 -3.73 -8.98
C GLU A 66 14.39 -2.51 -8.78
N PRO A 67 13.89 -1.39 -8.22
CA PRO A 67 14.70 -0.23 -8.00
C PRO A 67 15.60 -0.40 -6.79
N MET A 68 16.79 0.23 -6.83
CA MET A 68 17.69 0.26 -5.69
C MET A 68 17.08 1.08 -4.54
N LEU A 69 17.08 0.52 -3.34
CA LEU A 69 16.75 1.23 -2.10
C LEU A 69 17.88 2.22 -1.79
N ARG A 70 17.53 3.49 -1.58
CA ARG A 70 18.45 4.59 -1.29
C ARG A 70 18.30 5.05 0.15
N ILE A 71 19.34 5.73 0.65
CA ILE A 71 19.37 6.31 2.00
C ILE A 71 19.57 7.81 1.84
N ALA A 72 18.74 8.61 2.50
CA ALA A 72 18.87 10.06 2.59
C ALA A 72 19.87 10.47 3.69
N ASP A 73 20.24 11.75 3.73
CA ASP A 73 21.24 12.27 4.69
C ASP A 73 20.80 12.13 6.16
N ASP A 74 19.50 12.10 6.41
CA ASP A 74 18.88 11.86 7.73
C ASP A 74 18.72 10.38 8.07
N GLY A 75 19.18 9.46 7.18
CA GLY A 75 19.07 8.02 7.35
C GLY A 75 17.75 7.42 6.88
N ALA A 76 16.79 8.24 6.44
CA ALA A 76 15.53 7.73 5.90
C ALA A 76 15.76 6.94 4.62
N LYS A 77 15.12 5.78 4.51
CA LYS A 77 15.20 4.95 3.31
C LYS A 77 14.09 5.29 2.33
N TYR A 78 14.40 5.26 1.02
CA TYR A 78 13.42 5.57 -0.02
C TYR A 78 13.73 4.88 -1.35
N TYR A 79 12.70 4.69 -2.15
CA TYR A 79 12.81 4.40 -3.57
C TYR A 79 12.65 5.69 -4.38
N LEU A 80 13.36 5.78 -5.50
CA LEU A 80 13.20 6.90 -6.43
C LEU A 80 12.30 6.46 -7.57
N LEU A 81 11.08 7.01 -7.63
CA LEU A 81 10.13 6.77 -8.71
C LEU A 81 10.34 7.82 -9.81
N PRO A 82 10.76 7.42 -11.02
CA PRO A 82 10.99 8.36 -12.12
C PRO A 82 9.71 9.12 -12.52
N PRO A 83 9.85 10.25 -13.25
CA PRO A 83 8.68 10.98 -13.78
C PRO A 83 7.79 10.08 -14.62
N HIS A 84 6.48 10.19 -14.47
CA HIS A 84 5.49 9.47 -15.28
C HIS A 84 5.58 7.94 -15.22
N HIS A 85 6.23 7.39 -14.20
CA HIS A 85 6.31 5.95 -13.98
C HIS A 85 5.28 5.48 -12.96
N TYR A 86 4.97 4.21 -13.09
CA TYR A 86 4.06 3.49 -12.21
C TYR A 86 4.83 2.40 -11.45
N GLY A 87 4.56 2.28 -10.17
CA GLY A 87 5.19 1.30 -9.30
C GLY A 87 4.16 0.51 -8.49
N LEU A 88 4.57 -0.66 -8.07
CA LEU A 88 3.85 -1.52 -7.14
C LEU A 88 4.67 -1.64 -5.86
N GLY A 89 4.02 -1.42 -4.73
CA GLY A 89 4.60 -1.62 -3.41
C GLY A 89 3.70 -2.48 -2.54
N VAL A 90 4.15 -2.82 -1.36
CA VAL A 90 3.37 -3.58 -0.39
C VAL A 90 3.43 -2.91 0.97
N THR A 91 2.36 -3.00 1.75
CA THR A 91 2.32 -2.41 3.09
C THR A 91 3.20 -3.17 4.08
N VAL A 92 3.72 -2.46 5.10
CA VAL A 92 4.33 -3.08 6.29
C VAL A 92 3.27 -3.89 7.05
N GLU A 93 2.07 -3.33 7.13
CA GLU A 93 0.95 -3.89 7.86
C GLU A 93 0.31 -5.06 7.11
N THR A 94 -0.05 -6.07 7.87
CA THR A 94 -1.00 -7.11 7.49
C THR A 94 -2.38 -6.70 8.01
N PHE A 95 -3.37 -6.77 7.15
CA PHE A 95 -4.77 -6.48 7.48
C PHE A 95 -5.56 -7.77 7.55
N LYS A 96 -6.51 -7.84 8.51
CA LYS A 96 -7.46 -8.93 8.66
C LYS A 96 -8.85 -8.33 8.84
N MET A 97 -9.60 -8.31 7.76
CA MET A 97 -10.90 -7.65 7.73
C MET A 97 -11.98 -8.52 8.35
N PRO A 98 -12.72 -8.03 9.36
CA PRO A 98 -13.93 -8.71 9.86
C PRO A 98 -15.00 -8.82 8.76
N ARG A 99 -15.98 -9.70 8.97
CA ARG A 99 -17.07 -9.92 8.02
C ARG A 99 -18.04 -8.75 7.89
N ASN A 100 -18.05 -7.85 8.86
CA ASN A 100 -18.87 -6.65 8.88
C ASN A 100 -18.10 -5.36 8.61
N VAL A 101 -16.81 -5.44 8.21
CA VAL A 101 -15.98 -4.25 7.95
C VAL A 101 -15.40 -4.30 6.54
N THR A 102 -15.50 -3.20 5.83
CA THR A 102 -14.76 -2.96 4.59
C THR A 102 -13.86 -1.75 4.73
N GLY A 103 -12.73 -1.75 4.03
CA GLY A 103 -11.78 -0.63 4.00
C GLY A 103 -11.66 -0.03 2.61
N LEU A 104 -11.52 1.29 2.55
CA LEU A 104 -11.19 2.01 1.33
C LEU A 104 -9.82 2.66 1.48
N ALA A 105 -8.85 2.20 0.70
CA ALA A 105 -7.53 2.80 0.66
C ALA A 105 -7.51 4.02 -0.27
N ILE A 106 -6.93 5.11 0.20
CA ILE A 106 -6.79 6.39 -0.52
C ILE A 106 -5.38 6.94 -0.36
N GLY A 107 -5.02 7.90 -1.21
CA GLY A 107 -3.73 8.57 -1.15
C GLY A 107 -3.56 9.43 0.11
N LYS A 108 -2.31 9.67 0.48
CA LYS A 108 -1.92 10.57 1.57
C LYS A 108 -1.71 11.98 1.06
N SER A 109 -2.23 12.98 1.78
CA SER A 109 -2.22 14.38 1.34
C SER A 109 -0.80 14.94 1.09
N THR A 110 0.21 14.49 1.83
CA THR A 110 1.61 14.89 1.64
C THR A 110 2.10 14.47 0.25
N TYR A 111 1.87 13.22 -0.11
CA TYR A 111 2.26 12.68 -1.42
C TYR A 111 1.39 13.24 -2.56
N ALA A 112 0.09 13.40 -2.34
CA ALA A 112 -0.80 13.96 -3.35
C ALA A 112 -0.38 15.37 -3.77
N ARG A 113 0.07 16.20 -2.81
CA ARG A 113 0.62 17.55 -3.10
C ARG A 113 1.99 17.54 -3.78
N ALA A 114 2.71 16.44 -3.70
CA ALA A 114 3.99 16.24 -4.40
C ALA A 114 3.82 15.61 -5.80
N GLY A 115 2.57 15.33 -6.22
CA GLY A 115 2.26 14.75 -7.52
C GLY A 115 2.26 13.22 -7.55
N LEU A 116 2.24 12.56 -6.39
CA LEU A 116 2.11 11.12 -6.31
C LEU A 116 0.65 10.72 -6.09
N LEU A 117 0.15 9.87 -6.97
CA LEU A 117 -1.14 9.20 -6.83
C LEU A 117 -0.90 7.82 -6.23
N VAL A 118 -1.62 7.50 -5.17
CA VAL A 118 -1.71 6.15 -4.61
C VAL A 118 -3.10 5.62 -4.92
N ASN A 119 -3.15 4.44 -5.50
CA ASN A 119 -4.37 3.68 -5.74
C ASN A 119 -4.26 2.34 -5.03
N ALA A 120 -5.37 1.83 -4.57
CA ALA A 120 -5.51 0.45 -4.10
C ALA A 120 -6.98 0.07 -4.17
N THR A 121 -7.23 -1.21 -4.35
CA THR A 121 -8.59 -1.73 -4.37
C THR A 121 -9.16 -1.80 -2.94
N PRO A 122 -10.49 -1.86 -2.76
CA PRO A 122 -11.11 -2.00 -1.44
C PRO A 122 -10.58 -3.22 -0.68
N LEU A 123 -10.37 -3.06 0.63
CA LEU A 123 -10.15 -4.17 1.54
C LEU A 123 -11.53 -4.76 1.87
N GLU A 124 -11.90 -5.82 1.17
CA GLU A 124 -13.22 -6.40 1.31
C GLU A 124 -13.39 -7.16 2.64
N ALA A 125 -14.62 -7.29 3.10
CA ALA A 125 -14.96 -8.07 4.29
C ALA A 125 -14.43 -9.51 4.18
N GLY A 126 -13.72 -10.00 5.23
CA GLY A 126 -13.09 -11.32 5.26
C GLY A 126 -11.77 -11.45 4.49
N TRP A 127 -11.26 -10.38 3.89
CA TRP A 127 -9.93 -10.39 3.28
C TRP A 127 -8.84 -10.32 4.35
N GLU A 128 -7.74 -11.06 4.12
CA GLU A 128 -6.56 -11.02 4.98
C GLU A 128 -5.29 -10.96 4.10
N GLY A 129 -4.33 -10.12 4.48
CA GLY A 129 -3.04 -10.03 3.79
C GLY A 129 -2.34 -8.69 3.96
N ARG A 130 -1.16 -8.56 3.35
CA ARG A 130 -0.48 -7.27 3.15
C ARG A 130 -1.06 -6.63 1.89
N LEU A 131 -1.42 -5.34 1.97
CA LEU A 131 -2.03 -4.65 0.84
C LEU A 131 -0.97 -4.28 -0.20
N VAL A 132 -1.22 -4.64 -1.45
CA VAL A 132 -0.45 -4.10 -2.58
C VAL A 132 -0.99 -2.70 -2.88
N VAL A 133 -0.09 -1.74 -3.00
CA VAL A 133 -0.40 -0.35 -3.34
C VAL A 133 0.19 0.00 -4.70
N GLU A 134 -0.62 0.57 -5.54
CA GLU A 134 -0.28 1.04 -6.87
C GLU A 134 0.06 2.54 -6.79
N ILE A 135 1.25 2.90 -7.25
CA ILE A 135 1.83 4.23 -7.05
C ILE A 135 2.22 4.85 -8.40
N ALA A 136 1.62 5.99 -8.74
CA ALA A 136 1.93 6.73 -9.96
C ALA A 136 2.61 8.06 -9.63
N ASN A 137 3.76 8.33 -10.24
CA ASN A 137 4.37 9.67 -10.24
C ASN A 137 3.83 10.48 -11.42
N LEU A 138 2.94 11.42 -11.15
CA LEU A 138 2.34 12.32 -12.15
C LEU A 138 3.16 13.60 -12.35
N ALA A 139 4.22 13.81 -11.56
CA ALA A 139 5.09 14.98 -11.67
C ALA A 139 6.15 14.79 -12.75
N ASN A 140 6.72 15.92 -13.21
CA ASN A 140 7.80 15.95 -14.21
C ASN A 140 9.19 15.69 -13.60
N LEU A 141 9.29 15.48 -12.30
CA LEU A 141 10.53 15.22 -11.58
C LEU A 141 10.50 13.86 -10.89
N PRO A 142 11.67 13.21 -10.68
CA PRO A 142 11.74 12.00 -9.86
C PRO A 142 11.24 12.29 -8.45
N LEU A 143 10.47 11.38 -7.88
CA LEU A 143 9.85 11.52 -6.57
C LEU A 143 10.41 10.47 -5.61
N ARG A 144 10.74 10.88 -4.38
CA ARG A 144 11.14 9.97 -3.30
C ARG A 144 9.91 9.33 -2.68
N VAL A 145 9.88 8.02 -2.65
CA VAL A 145 8.85 7.22 -1.99
C VAL A 145 9.49 6.56 -0.77
N TYR A 146 9.23 7.13 0.41
CA TYR A 146 9.85 6.68 1.64
C TYR A 146 9.26 5.35 2.13
N VAL A 147 10.13 4.48 2.66
CA VAL A 147 9.72 3.20 3.23
C VAL A 147 9.65 3.29 4.76
N ASN A 148 8.84 2.44 5.36
CA ASN A 148 8.48 2.46 6.78
C ASN A 148 7.78 3.75 7.25
N GLU A 149 7.38 4.59 6.30
CA GLU A 149 6.62 5.81 6.50
C GLU A 149 5.25 5.73 5.82
N GLY A 150 4.33 6.64 6.19
CA GLY A 150 2.96 6.63 5.69
C GLY A 150 2.89 6.87 4.18
N ILE A 151 2.31 5.92 3.44
CA ILE A 151 2.14 6.01 1.98
C ILE A 151 0.71 6.37 1.57
N GLY A 152 -0.27 5.89 2.31
CA GLY A 152 -1.68 6.08 2.06
C GLY A 152 -2.49 5.95 3.34
N GLN A 153 -3.78 6.17 3.24
CA GLN A 153 -4.73 6.05 4.36
C GLN A 153 -5.81 5.04 4.01
N ILE A 154 -6.22 4.24 4.98
CA ILE A 154 -7.40 3.39 4.87
C ILE A 154 -8.50 3.98 5.75
N LEU A 155 -9.67 4.19 5.18
CA LEU A 155 -10.90 4.48 5.90
C LEU A 155 -11.68 3.20 6.09
N PHE A 156 -12.21 2.97 7.30
CA PHE A 156 -12.97 1.76 7.62
C PHE A 156 -14.46 2.10 7.76
N PHE A 157 -15.28 1.21 7.20
CA PHE A 157 -16.74 1.30 7.25
C PHE A 157 -17.28 0.01 7.85
N GLU A 158 -18.05 0.13 8.93
CA GLU A 158 -18.67 -0.97 9.62
C GLU A 158 -20.14 -1.07 9.21
N SER A 159 -20.60 -2.30 8.96
CA SER A 159 -21.99 -2.63 8.72
C SER A 159 -22.63 -3.17 9.99
N ASP A 160 -23.95 -3.03 10.11
CA ASP A 160 -24.73 -3.59 11.22
C ASP A 160 -24.80 -5.12 11.19
N GLU A 161 -24.52 -5.73 10.02
CA GLU A 161 -24.59 -7.17 9.78
C GLU A 161 -23.33 -7.69 9.10
N ASP A 162 -23.00 -8.95 9.35
CA ASP A 162 -21.96 -9.67 8.58
C ASP A 162 -22.38 -9.80 7.12
N CYS A 163 -21.41 -9.67 6.21
CA CYS A 163 -21.67 -9.95 4.79
C CYS A 163 -22.08 -11.41 4.57
N ALA A 164 -23.09 -11.63 3.74
CA ALA A 164 -23.57 -12.98 3.41
C ALA A 164 -22.46 -13.86 2.80
N VAL A 165 -21.60 -13.28 1.95
CA VAL A 165 -20.47 -13.94 1.30
C VAL A 165 -19.25 -13.04 1.41
N SER A 166 -18.23 -13.49 2.12
CA SER A 166 -16.98 -12.75 2.31
C SER A 166 -15.99 -13.00 1.16
N TYR A 167 -14.91 -12.22 1.14
CA TYR A 167 -13.81 -12.41 0.18
C TYR A 167 -13.19 -13.81 0.28
N SER A 168 -13.01 -14.32 1.49
CA SER A 168 -12.50 -15.68 1.73
C SER A 168 -13.49 -16.76 1.30
N ASP A 169 -14.80 -16.59 1.52
CA ASP A 169 -15.83 -17.59 1.15
C ASP A 169 -15.87 -17.84 -0.36
N ARG A 170 -15.64 -16.82 -1.18
CA ARG A 170 -15.61 -16.93 -2.65
C ARG A 170 -14.24 -17.26 -3.22
N GLY A 171 -13.24 -17.59 -2.36
CA GLY A 171 -11.89 -17.95 -2.81
C GLY A 171 -11.17 -16.81 -3.52
N GLY A 172 -11.30 -15.58 -2.97
CA GLY A 172 -10.70 -14.39 -3.58
C GLY A 172 -9.20 -14.56 -3.86
N LYS A 173 -8.78 -14.22 -5.07
CA LYS A 173 -7.44 -14.53 -5.63
C LYS A 173 -6.25 -13.90 -4.90
N TYR A 174 -6.49 -12.89 -4.08
CA TYR A 174 -5.47 -12.20 -3.29
C TYR A 174 -5.59 -12.49 -1.77
N GLN A 175 -6.33 -13.54 -1.39
CA GLN A 175 -6.43 -13.95 0.00
C GLN A 175 -5.08 -14.47 0.51
N GLY A 176 -4.68 -14.02 1.70
CA GLY A 176 -3.47 -14.48 2.39
C GLY A 176 -2.15 -14.02 1.75
N GLN A 177 -2.16 -12.96 0.94
CA GLN A 177 -0.90 -12.47 0.36
C GLN A 177 0.02 -11.89 1.44
N THR A 178 1.30 -12.33 1.43
CA THR A 178 2.32 -11.96 2.42
C THR A 178 3.38 -11.00 1.88
N GLY A 179 3.37 -10.74 0.58
CA GLY A 179 4.32 -9.87 -0.10
C GLY A 179 3.72 -9.29 -1.37
N LEU A 180 4.58 -8.70 -2.21
CA LEU A 180 4.15 -8.16 -3.48
C LEU A 180 3.56 -9.27 -4.36
N THR A 181 2.31 -9.09 -4.75
CA THR A 181 1.56 -10.01 -5.61
C THR A 181 1.15 -9.27 -6.87
N PHE A 182 1.41 -9.89 -8.02
CA PHE A 182 1.09 -9.32 -9.33
C PHE A 182 -0.32 -9.68 -9.79
N ALA A 183 -0.73 -9.13 -10.95
CA ALA A 183 -2.05 -9.36 -11.49
C ALA A 183 -2.32 -10.86 -11.69
N LYS A 184 -3.51 -11.30 -11.27
CA LYS A 184 -4.02 -12.67 -11.41
C LYS A 184 -5.44 -12.62 -11.96
N VAL A 185 -5.85 -13.63 -12.68
CA VAL A 185 -7.25 -13.86 -13.15
C VAL A 185 -7.83 -15.11 -12.54
#